data_00aac35f3510698561e0900faf3e1a26
#
_entry.id   00aac35f3510698561e0900faf3e1a26
#
_cell.length_a   1.000
_cell.length_b   1.000
_cell.length_c   1.000
_cell.angle_alpha   90.00
_cell.angle_beta   90.00
_cell.angle_gamma   90.00
#
_symmetry.space_group_name_H-M   'P 1'
#
loop_
_entity.id
_entity.type
_entity.pdbx_description
1 polymer ?
#
loop_
_entity_poly.entity_id
_entity_poly.type
_entity_poly.pdbx_seq_one_letter_code
_entity_poly.pdbx_strand_id
1 'polypeptide(L)'
;RTFTDGETVFTHDYSSTVLEAIETAVSEGADLTVYVSEARPRYLGRKTARRLAGMDPVDVHLLVDAAAGHVLDECDRVVLGMDCIVEDTLYNRVGTFPLAAAASRRGVQLDVVGSGTKIVSEGFRFENELRPPSEVMREPVENIEIENPAYEATPMELVDRVITDADAPDDVE
;
A
#
# COMPACT_ATOMS: atom_id res chain seq x y z
N ARG A 1 -16.79 -0.22 9.27
CA ARG A 1 -16.72 -0.44 7.82
C ARG A 1 -15.53 0.34 7.28
N THR A 2 -14.57 -0.36 6.70
CA THR A 2 -13.32 0.27 6.22
C THR A 2 -13.55 1.01 4.89
N PHE A 3 -14.42 0.48 4.01
CA PHE A 3 -14.77 1.08 2.72
C PHE A 3 -16.25 1.36 2.59
N THR A 4 -16.58 2.36 1.79
CA THR A 4 -17.96 2.76 1.47
C THR A 4 -18.35 2.32 0.07
N ASP A 5 -19.63 2.15 -0.19
CA ASP A 5 -20.15 1.81 -1.52
C ASP A 5 -19.85 2.92 -2.54
N GLY A 6 -19.40 2.53 -3.72
CA GLY A 6 -19.00 3.43 -4.81
C GLY A 6 -17.63 4.08 -4.64
N GLU A 7 -16.84 3.69 -3.64
CA GLU A 7 -15.55 4.30 -3.34
C GLU A 7 -14.48 3.92 -4.36
N THR A 8 -13.66 4.89 -4.75
CA THR A 8 -12.48 4.69 -5.59
C THR A 8 -11.21 4.75 -4.75
N VAL A 9 -10.45 3.66 -4.74
CA VAL A 9 -9.30 3.47 -3.85
C VAL A 9 -8.04 3.21 -4.66
N PHE A 10 -6.92 3.79 -4.23
CA PHE A 10 -5.60 3.45 -4.74
C PHE A 10 -4.84 2.58 -3.74
N THR A 11 -4.20 1.52 -4.21
CA THR A 11 -3.29 0.70 -3.39
C THR A 11 -2.00 0.37 -4.14
N HIS A 12 -0.96 -0.02 -3.40
CA HIS A 12 0.37 -0.31 -3.92
C HIS A 12 0.87 -1.63 -3.34
N ASP A 13 1.61 -2.41 -4.14
CA ASP A 13 2.21 -3.66 -3.69
C ASP A 13 1.16 -4.72 -3.30
N TYR A 14 1.47 -5.57 -2.35
CA TYR A 14 0.60 -6.63 -1.84
C TYR A 14 0.47 -6.54 -0.33
N SER A 15 -0.75 -6.42 0.14
CA SER A 15 -1.11 -6.49 1.56
C SER A 15 -2.32 -7.40 1.75
N SER A 16 -2.15 -8.49 2.50
CA SER A 16 -3.27 -9.36 2.85
C SER A 16 -4.35 -8.61 3.63
N THR A 17 -3.94 -7.72 4.52
CA THR A 17 -4.87 -6.91 5.34
C THR A 17 -5.72 -5.97 4.48
N VAL A 18 -5.13 -5.31 3.49
CA VAL A 18 -5.89 -4.47 2.53
C VAL A 18 -6.86 -5.32 1.72
N LEU A 19 -6.41 -6.48 1.22
CA LEU A 19 -7.26 -7.40 0.47
C LEU A 19 -8.43 -7.94 1.29
N GLU A 20 -8.19 -8.34 2.54
CA GLU A 20 -9.23 -8.79 3.46
C GLU A 20 -10.25 -7.70 3.77
N ALA A 21 -9.79 -6.45 3.93
CA ALA A 21 -10.67 -5.31 4.15
C ALA A 21 -11.57 -5.03 2.92
N ILE A 22 -11.01 -5.14 1.71
CA ILE A 22 -11.78 -5.02 0.46
C ILE A 22 -12.78 -6.17 0.32
N GLU A 23 -12.35 -7.42 0.54
CA GLU A 23 -13.20 -8.60 0.47
C GLU A 23 -14.38 -8.50 1.45
N THR A 24 -14.13 -8.02 2.66
CA THR A 24 -15.18 -7.77 3.65
C THR A 24 -16.19 -6.73 3.15
N ALA A 25 -15.73 -5.60 2.64
CA ALA A 25 -16.61 -4.56 2.12
C ALA A 25 -17.48 -5.05 0.95
N VAL A 26 -16.89 -5.81 0.03
CA VAL A 26 -17.60 -6.42 -1.10
C VAL A 26 -18.65 -7.43 -0.63
N SER A 27 -18.29 -8.28 0.35
CA SER A 27 -19.25 -9.25 0.94
C SER A 27 -20.44 -8.56 1.64
N GLU A 28 -20.26 -7.33 2.09
CA GLU A 28 -21.30 -6.47 2.64
C GLU A 28 -22.06 -5.66 1.58
N GLY A 29 -21.77 -5.88 0.30
CA GLY A 29 -22.47 -5.29 -0.83
C GLY A 29 -21.92 -3.94 -1.29
N ALA A 30 -20.63 -3.64 -1.06
CA ALA A 30 -20.00 -2.45 -1.61
C ALA A 30 -19.47 -2.72 -3.03
N ASP A 31 -19.74 -1.80 -3.95
CA ASP A 31 -19.09 -1.72 -5.26
C ASP A 31 -17.83 -0.84 -5.12
N LEU A 32 -16.69 -1.32 -5.57
CA LEU A 32 -15.43 -0.59 -5.43
C LEU A 32 -14.70 -0.49 -6.77
N THR A 33 -14.07 0.66 -6.99
CA THR A 33 -13.06 0.82 -8.04
C THR A 33 -11.68 0.86 -7.37
N VAL A 34 -10.76 -0.01 -7.80
CA VAL A 34 -9.44 -0.13 -7.18
C VAL A 34 -8.33 0.06 -8.22
N TYR A 35 -7.58 1.12 -8.08
CA TYR A 35 -6.32 1.33 -8.79
C TYR A 35 -5.19 0.65 -8.04
N VAL A 36 -4.36 -0.11 -8.76
CA VAL A 36 -3.23 -0.83 -8.18
C VAL A 36 -1.96 -0.50 -8.95
N SER A 37 -0.92 -0.01 -8.28
CA SER A 37 0.40 0.09 -8.88
C SER A 37 1.16 -1.24 -8.77
N GLU A 38 1.87 -1.59 -9.85
CA GLU A 38 2.47 -2.92 -10.02
C GLU A 38 3.58 -3.28 -9.04
N ALA A 39 4.19 -2.27 -8.39
CA ALA A 39 5.27 -2.40 -7.42
C ALA A 39 6.54 -3.07 -7.99
N ARG A 40 7.28 -2.33 -8.84
CA ARG A 40 8.62 -2.73 -9.27
C ARG A 40 9.56 -2.85 -8.06
N PRO A 41 10.55 -3.74 -8.05
CA PRO A 41 10.93 -4.68 -9.12
C PRO A 41 10.22 -6.04 -9.03
N ARG A 42 9.52 -6.36 -7.95
CA ARG A 42 8.96 -7.70 -7.68
C ARG A 42 7.58 -7.92 -8.30
N TYR A 43 6.91 -6.87 -8.72
CA TYR A 43 5.57 -6.92 -9.34
C TYR A 43 4.47 -7.52 -8.44
N LEU A 44 4.56 -7.35 -7.14
CA LEU A 44 3.56 -7.87 -6.20
C LEU A 44 2.20 -7.19 -6.33
N GLY A 45 2.15 -5.95 -6.84
CA GLY A 45 0.90 -5.30 -7.20
C GLY A 45 0.12 -6.03 -8.29
N ARG A 46 0.79 -6.75 -9.17
CA ARG A 46 0.13 -7.61 -10.16
C ARG A 46 -0.59 -8.79 -9.50
N LYS A 47 -0.04 -9.32 -8.40
CA LYS A 47 -0.70 -10.35 -7.60
C LYS A 47 -1.97 -9.79 -6.93
N THR A 48 -1.88 -8.58 -6.40
CA THR A 48 -3.03 -7.85 -5.85
C THR A 48 -4.13 -7.68 -6.89
N ALA A 49 -3.78 -7.16 -8.07
CA ALA A 49 -4.74 -6.95 -9.15
C ALA A 49 -5.43 -8.25 -9.59
N ARG A 50 -4.69 -9.37 -9.71
CA ARG A 50 -5.28 -10.68 -10.02
C ARG A 50 -6.25 -11.16 -8.95
N ARG A 51 -5.94 -10.92 -7.67
CA ARG A 51 -6.82 -11.29 -6.56
C ARG A 51 -8.10 -10.47 -6.58
N LEU A 52 -7.99 -9.16 -6.78
CA LEU A 52 -9.13 -8.24 -6.84
C LEU A 52 -10.02 -8.53 -8.06
N ALA A 53 -9.44 -8.85 -9.20
CA ALA A 53 -10.19 -9.19 -10.42
C ALA A 53 -11.07 -10.44 -10.27
N GLY A 54 -10.82 -11.26 -9.27
CA GLY A 54 -11.67 -12.40 -8.90
C GLY A 54 -12.81 -12.05 -7.93
N MET A 55 -12.90 -10.80 -7.48
CA MET A 55 -13.94 -10.32 -6.57
C MET A 55 -14.97 -9.51 -7.37
N ASP A 56 -16.23 -9.94 -7.37
CA ASP A 56 -17.34 -9.25 -8.01
C ASP A 56 -18.22 -8.60 -6.93
N PRO A 57 -18.54 -7.30 -6.96
CA PRO A 57 -18.18 -6.31 -7.97
C PRO A 57 -16.97 -5.43 -7.57
N VAL A 58 -15.80 -5.68 -8.15
CA VAL A 58 -14.64 -4.77 -8.03
C VAL A 58 -14.14 -4.43 -9.43
N ASP A 59 -14.11 -3.14 -9.76
CA ASP A 59 -13.48 -2.66 -11.00
C ASP A 59 -11.99 -2.39 -10.75
N VAL A 60 -11.11 -3.13 -11.44
CA VAL A 60 -9.67 -3.15 -11.15
C VAL A 60 -8.88 -2.50 -12.29
N HIS A 61 -8.08 -1.51 -11.94
CA HIS A 61 -7.15 -0.83 -12.84
C HIS A 61 -5.71 -1.04 -12.39
N LEU A 62 -4.89 -1.66 -13.23
CA LEU A 62 -3.47 -1.87 -12.96
C LEU A 62 -2.63 -0.85 -13.72
N LEU A 63 -1.66 -0.23 -13.05
CA LEU A 63 -0.76 0.77 -13.65
C LEU A 63 0.69 0.60 -13.17
N VAL A 64 1.61 1.22 -13.91
CA VAL A 64 3.01 1.30 -13.48
C VAL A 64 3.16 2.30 -12.32
N ASP A 65 4.15 2.10 -11.46
CA ASP A 65 4.32 2.91 -10.24
C ASP A 65 4.41 4.41 -10.51
N ALA A 66 5.13 4.79 -11.57
CA ALA A 66 5.30 6.19 -11.96
C ALA A 66 4.00 6.88 -12.44
N ALA A 67 2.95 6.11 -12.76
CA ALA A 67 1.68 6.66 -13.23
C ALA A 67 0.69 6.98 -12.09
N ALA A 68 1.04 6.73 -10.84
CA ALA A 68 0.14 6.98 -9.70
C ALA A 68 -0.41 8.42 -9.70
N GLY A 69 0.45 9.41 -9.91
CA GLY A 69 0.03 10.81 -9.95
C GLY A 69 -0.97 11.16 -11.05
N HIS A 70 -1.12 10.32 -12.07
CA HIS A 70 -2.08 10.52 -13.16
C HIS A 70 -3.52 10.24 -12.73
N VAL A 71 -3.72 9.28 -11.83
CA VAL A 71 -5.07 8.81 -11.42
C VAL A 71 -5.47 9.24 -10.00
N LEU A 72 -4.56 9.81 -9.21
CA LEU A 72 -4.87 10.17 -7.82
C LEU A 72 -6.04 11.14 -7.69
N ASP A 73 -6.24 12.04 -8.64
CA ASP A 73 -7.38 12.97 -8.62
C ASP A 73 -8.75 12.27 -8.78
N GLU A 74 -8.75 11.02 -9.26
CA GLU A 74 -9.94 10.18 -9.41
C GLU A 74 -10.20 9.31 -8.17
N CYS A 75 -9.25 9.28 -7.23
CA CYS A 75 -9.32 8.43 -6.05
C CYS A 75 -9.85 9.20 -4.84
N ASP A 76 -10.73 8.57 -4.09
CA ASP A 76 -11.21 9.11 -2.81
C ASP A 76 -10.10 9.01 -1.74
N ARG A 77 -9.32 7.94 -1.79
CA ARG A 77 -8.15 7.76 -0.90
C ARG A 77 -7.16 6.72 -1.39
N VAL A 78 -5.98 6.78 -0.79
CA VAL A 78 -4.95 5.73 -0.87
C VAL A 78 -5.05 4.87 0.39
N VAL A 79 -5.03 3.55 0.23
CA VAL A 79 -5.00 2.59 1.34
C VAL A 79 -3.83 1.63 1.15
N LEU A 80 -2.91 1.63 2.09
CA LEU A 80 -1.70 0.80 2.07
C LEU A 80 -1.68 -0.17 3.25
N GLY A 81 -1.01 -1.29 3.06
CA GLY A 81 -0.57 -2.12 4.17
C GLY A 81 0.51 -1.43 4.99
N MET A 82 0.88 -2.03 6.11
CA MET A 82 1.86 -1.51 7.05
C MET A 82 2.86 -2.60 7.39
N ASP A 83 4.16 -2.34 7.21
CA ASP A 83 5.22 -3.26 7.65
C ASP A 83 5.67 -2.94 9.08
N CYS A 84 6.01 -1.67 9.36
CA CYS A 84 6.42 -1.25 10.69
C CYS A 84 6.25 0.26 10.85
N ILE A 85 5.75 0.71 12.01
CA ILE A 85 5.78 2.10 12.43
C ILE A 85 6.66 2.20 13.67
N VAL A 86 7.65 3.08 13.61
CA VAL A 86 8.53 3.42 14.74
C VAL A 86 8.51 4.93 14.91
N GLU A 87 8.06 5.39 16.07
CA GLU A 87 7.90 6.82 16.34
C GLU A 87 7.13 7.55 15.23
N ASP A 88 7.75 8.52 14.57
CA ASP A 88 7.15 9.35 13.51
C ASP A 88 7.43 8.83 12.08
N THR A 89 7.80 7.55 11.95
CA THR A 89 8.22 6.98 10.66
C THR A 89 7.49 5.67 10.36
N LEU A 90 6.86 5.62 9.20
CA LEU A 90 6.38 4.40 8.58
C LEU A 90 7.49 3.78 7.73
N TYR A 91 7.91 2.57 8.06
CA TYR A 91 8.75 1.74 7.22
C TYR A 91 7.87 0.79 6.44
N ASN A 92 7.87 0.96 5.13
CA ASN A 92 7.01 0.19 4.24
C ASN A 92 7.72 -0.05 2.90
N ARG A 93 7.11 -0.83 2.02
CA ARG A 93 7.69 -1.14 0.71
C ARG A 93 8.05 0.10 -0.07
N VAL A 94 9.13 0.00 -0.86
CA VAL A 94 9.55 1.03 -1.82
C VAL A 94 8.39 1.43 -2.74
N GLY A 95 8.22 2.72 -2.95
CA GLY A 95 7.08 3.31 -3.65
C GLY A 95 6.05 3.96 -2.71
N THR A 96 6.11 3.65 -1.41
CA THR A 96 5.21 4.24 -0.40
C THR A 96 5.44 5.74 -0.25
N PHE A 97 6.69 6.18 -0.11
CA PHE A 97 7.00 7.62 0.07
C PHE A 97 6.57 8.49 -1.12
N PRO A 98 6.96 8.19 -2.37
CA PRO A 98 6.53 9.00 -3.50
C PRO A 98 5.01 9.00 -3.68
N LEU A 99 4.33 7.89 -3.42
CA LEU A 99 2.87 7.81 -3.46
C LEU A 99 2.24 8.68 -2.36
N ALA A 100 2.73 8.60 -1.12
CA ALA A 100 2.26 9.41 0.00
C ALA A 100 2.47 10.91 -0.25
N ALA A 101 3.64 11.29 -0.76
CA ALA A 101 3.94 12.68 -1.12
C ALA A 101 3.02 13.19 -2.24
N ALA A 102 2.75 12.38 -3.26
CA ALA A 102 1.84 12.72 -4.34
C ALA A 102 0.39 12.86 -3.83
N ALA A 103 -0.08 11.92 -3.01
CA ALA A 103 -1.41 11.97 -2.41
C ALA A 103 -1.58 13.23 -1.55
N SER A 104 -0.62 13.53 -0.68
CA SER A 104 -0.61 14.75 0.14
C SER A 104 -0.68 16.01 -0.74
N ARG A 105 0.11 16.07 -1.81
CA ARG A 105 0.11 17.21 -2.73
C ARG A 105 -1.22 17.40 -3.47
N ARG A 106 -1.92 16.31 -3.74
CA ARG A 106 -3.23 16.29 -4.41
C ARG A 106 -4.40 16.44 -3.44
N GLY A 107 -4.15 16.43 -2.13
CA GLY A 107 -5.21 16.48 -1.11
C GLY A 107 -6.01 15.18 -1.03
N VAL A 108 -5.43 14.06 -1.44
CA VAL A 108 -6.02 12.72 -1.35
C VAL A 108 -5.59 12.09 -0.04
N GLN A 109 -6.56 11.61 0.74
CA GLN A 109 -6.33 10.97 2.03
C GLN A 109 -5.50 9.69 1.87
N LEU A 110 -4.54 9.45 2.76
CA LEU A 110 -3.78 8.23 2.83
C LEU A 110 -3.97 7.53 4.18
N ASP A 111 -4.47 6.30 4.12
CA ASP A 111 -4.65 5.43 5.27
C ASP A 111 -3.67 4.26 5.20
N VAL A 112 -3.13 3.84 6.33
CA VAL A 112 -2.40 2.58 6.47
C VAL A 112 -3.18 1.61 7.34
N VAL A 113 -3.20 0.34 6.93
CA VAL A 113 -3.98 -0.72 7.59
C VAL A 113 -3.04 -1.87 7.97
N GLY A 114 -3.13 -2.33 9.19
CA GLY A 114 -2.33 -3.47 9.64
C GLY A 114 -2.56 -3.83 11.10
N SER A 115 -1.85 -4.85 11.58
CA SER A 115 -1.91 -5.22 12.98
C SER A 115 -1.24 -4.17 13.88
N GLY A 116 -1.85 -3.87 15.02
CA GLY A 116 -1.28 -2.99 16.04
C GLY A 116 0.09 -3.46 16.56
N THR A 117 0.41 -4.75 16.41
CA THR A 117 1.73 -5.30 16.77
C THR A 117 2.87 -4.78 15.89
N LYS A 118 2.56 -4.17 14.76
CA LYS A 118 3.54 -3.53 13.85
C LYS A 118 3.91 -2.11 14.27
N ILE A 119 3.22 -1.56 15.27
CA ILE A 119 3.57 -0.28 15.89
C ILE A 119 4.54 -0.57 17.04
N VAL A 120 5.78 -0.14 16.87
CA VAL A 120 6.87 -0.47 17.79
C VAL A 120 7.26 0.76 18.59
N SER A 121 7.44 0.56 19.90
CA SER A 121 7.89 1.61 20.83
C SER A 121 9.39 1.94 20.67
N GLU A 122 9.82 2.98 21.35
CA GLU A 122 11.20 3.49 21.37
C GLU A 122 12.28 2.41 21.52
N GLY A 123 13.41 2.63 20.86
CA GLY A 123 14.58 1.76 20.93
C GLY A 123 14.69 0.70 19.84
N PHE A 124 13.71 0.58 18.98
CA PHE A 124 13.80 -0.28 17.80
C PHE A 124 14.56 0.45 16.68
N ARG A 125 15.55 -0.24 16.10
CA ARG A 125 16.26 0.24 14.91
C ARG A 125 15.83 -0.56 13.70
N PHE A 126 15.27 0.11 12.72
CA PHE A 126 14.91 -0.51 11.45
C PHE A 126 16.19 -0.77 10.62
N GLU A 127 16.36 -2.00 10.14
CA GLU A 127 17.38 -2.36 9.18
C GLU A 127 16.72 -2.68 7.84
N ASN A 128 17.15 -2.00 6.77
CA ASN A 128 16.60 -2.21 5.44
C ASN A 128 17.14 -3.53 4.84
N GLU A 129 16.33 -4.18 4.05
CA GLU A 129 16.70 -5.35 3.26
C GLU A 129 17.17 -4.87 1.88
N LEU A 130 18.40 -5.21 1.52
CA LEU A 130 18.90 -5.06 0.17
C LEU A 130 18.68 -6.37 -0.59
N ARG A 131 17.90 -6.27 -1.65
CA ARG A 131 17.51 -7.43 -2.45
C ARG A 131 18.44 -7.60 -3.66
N PRO A 132 18.45 -8.81 -4.30
CA PRO A 132 19.31 -9.08 -5.42
C PRO A 132 19.18 -8.05 -6.55
N PRO A 133 20.32 -7.55 -7.09
CA PRO A 133 20.31 -6.63 -8.22
C PRO A 133 19.60 -7.16 -9.47
N SER A 134 19.58 -8.49 -9.65
CA SER A 134 18.91 -9.15 -10.77
C SER A 134 17.39 -8.94 -10.83
N GLU A 135 16.77 -8.55 -9.74
CA GLU A 135 15.35 -8.16 -9.73
C GLU A 135 15.13 -6.85 -10.48
N VAL A 136 16.11 -5.94 -10.45
CA VAL A 136 16.05 -4.66 -11.17
C VAL A 136 16.47 -4.81 -12.63
N MET A 137 17.62 -5.49 -12.85
CA MET A 137 18.18 -5.73 -14.17
C MET A 137 18.83 -7.12 -14.20
N ARG A 138 18.38 -7.98 -15.11
CA ARG A 138 18.87 -9.37 -15.23
C ARG A 138 20.27 -9.46 -15.81
N GLU A 139 20.59 -8.57 -16.73
CA GLU A 139 21.86 -8.56 -17.43
C GLU A 139 22.82 -7.59 -16.74
N PRO A 140 23.96 -8.06 -16.21
CA PRO A 140 24.91 -7.18 -15.57
C PRO A 140 25.53 -6.23 -16.62
N VAL A 141 25.63 -4.96 -16.24
CA VAL A 141 26.28 -3.92 -17.03
C VAL A 141 27.47 -3.40 -16.23
N GLU A 142 28.64 -3.35 -16.86
CA GLU A 142 29.85 -2.83 -16.22
C GLU A 142 29.66 -1.36 -15.82
N ASN A 143 30.22 -0.99 -14.69
CA ASN A 143 30.20 0.36 -14.13
C ASN A 143 28.82 0.91 -13.77
N ILE A 144 27.83 0.04 -13.54
CA ILE A 144 26.53 0.39 -12.96
C ILE A 144 26.40 -0.28 -11.61
N GLU A 145 26.19 0.51 -10.56
CA GLU A 145 25.73 0.02 -9.26
C GLU A 145 24.22 -0.05 -9.27
N ILE A 146 23.66 -1.19 -8.89
CA ILE A 146 22.22 -1.40 -8.83
C ILE A 146 21.80 -1.39 -7.37
N GLU A 147 21.01 -0.40 -7.01
CA GLU A 147 20.39 -0.31 -5.69
C GLU A 147 18.98 -0.91 -5.74
N ASN A 148 18.71 -1.85 -4.84
CA ASN A 148 17.42 -2.51 -4.73
C ASN A 148 16.99 -2.64 -3.27
N PRO A 149 16.65 -1.52 -2.61
CA PRO A 149 16.10 -1.57 -1.27
C PRO A 149 14.67 -2.13 -1.29
N ALA A 150 14.33 -2.97 -0.33
CA ALA A 150 12.99 -3.51 -0.20
C ALA A 150 12.01 -2.50 0.44
N TYR A 151 12.52 -1.70 1.37
CA TYR A 151 11.74 -0.77 2.20
C TYR A 151 12.28 0.65 2.10
N GLU A 152 11.43 1.60 2.44
CA GLU A 152 11.80 3.00 2.59
C GLU A 152 11.09 3.62 3.80
N ALA A 153 11.61 4.73 4.27
CA ALA A 153 11.05 5.51 5.36
C ALA A 153 10.07 6.56 4.80
N THR A 154 8.88 6.59 5.35
CA THR A 154 7.85 7.59 5.03
C THR A 154 7.49 8.34 6.33
N PRO A 155 7.61 9.69 6.36
CA PRO A 155 7.17 10.46 7.51
C PRO A 155 5.69 10.25 7.82
N MET A 156 5.34 10.05 9.10
CA MET A 156 3.95 9.85 9.52
C MET A 156 3.07 11.08 9.28
N GLU A 157 3.65 12.26 9.09
CA GLU A 157 2.90 13.47 8.68
C GLU A 157 2.19 13.34 7.32
N LEU A 158 2.60 12.36 6.50
CA LEU A 158 1.98 12.04 5.21
C LEU A 158 0.88 10.97 5.32
N VAL A 159 0.65 10.42 6.50
CA VAL A 159 -0.36 9.41 6.79
C VAL A 159 -1.50 10.05 7.55
N ASP A 160 -2.70 10.00 7.00
CA ASP A 160 -3.88 10.63 7.63
C ASP A 160 -4.47 9.75 8.72
N ARG A 161 -4.49 8.43 8.52
CA ARG A 161 -5.00 7.47 9.51
C ARG A 161 -4.18 6.18 9.53
N VAL A 162 -4.07 5.63 10.74
CA VAL A 162 -3.61 4.26 10.97
C VAL A 162 -4.81 3.46 11.47
N ILE A 163 -5.17 2.41 10.74
CA ILE A 163 -6.29 1.53 11.06
C ILE A 163 -5.73 0.19 11.51
N THR A 164 -6.05 -0.22 12.74
CA THR A 164 -5.56 -1.46 13.33
C THR A 164 -6.72 -2.39 13.72
N ASP A 165 -6.38 -3.62 14.06
CA ASP A 165 -7.29 -4.62 14.62
C ASP A 165 -7.97 -4.15 15.93
N ALA A 166 -7.34 -3.21 16.67
CA ALA A 166 -7.93 -2.61 17.85
C ALA A 166 -9.10 -1.64 17.54
N ASP A 167 -9.20 -1.19 16.28
CA ASP A 167 -10.26 -0.29 15.81
C ASP A 167 -11.46 -1.08 15.24
N ALA A 168 -11.37 -2.40 15.14
CA ALA A 168 -12.49 -3.23 14.77
C ALA A 168 -13.56 -3.19 15.88
N PRO A 169 -14.86 -3.01 15.56
CA PRO A 169 -15.89 -3.12 16.58
C PRO A 169 -15.83 -4.52 17.19
N ASP A 170 -15.83 -4.57 18.54
CA ASP A 170 -15.94 -5.83 19.26
C ASP A 170 -17.14 -6.60 18.68
N ASP A 171 -16.89 -7.82 18.21
CA ASP A 171 -17.96 -8.74 17.84
C ASP A 171 -18.81 -8.94 19.09
N VAL A 172 -19.98 -8.31 19.10
CA VAL A 172 -20.97 -8.50 20.17
C VAL A 172 -21.50 -9.90 19.98
N GLU A 173 -21.13 -10.81 20.91
CA GLU A 173 -21.76 -12.13 21.07
C GLU A 173 -23.30 -12.01 21.25
#